data_abf3be44f538595b82926c24de1adf71
#
_entry.id   abf3be44f538595b82926c24de1adf71
#
_cell.length_a   1.000
_cell.length_b   1.000
_cell.length_c   1.000
_cell.angle_alpha   90.00
_cell.angle_beta   90.00
_cell.angle_gamma   90.00
#
_symmetry.space_group_name_H-M   'P 1'
#
loop_
_entity.id
_entity.type
_entity.pdbx_description
1 polymer ?
#
loop_
_entity_poly.entity_id
_entity_poly.type
_entity_poly.pdbx_seq_one_letter_code
_entity_poly.pdbx_strand_id
1 'polypeptide(L)'
;MKKYNVNSSRARSVVSWVLSLLMIAAGVALIASFFLAGRLDSTATNSDNPGGFNVPKLQTSPNENTSSTGPKDKTLVLTVPAMARIENDDIPYTTGTDEEALKTHAAIHLQGTGFPWDDEANVYIAGHRLGYPNTQSWLTFWDLNEVGVGDKIYVTDANGTKYTYTVFKTLIDNPSDTHVTETEPGKNILTLQTCTLPDYKQRLIVQSELTDTQTKSA
;
A
#
# COMPACT_ATOMS: atom_id res chain seq x y z
N MET A 1 -14.26 52.58 -66.86
CA MET A 1 -13.33 52.72 -65.77
C MET A 1 -13.82 51.86 -64.56
N LYS A 2 -13.18 50.77 -64.29
CA LYS A 2 -13.54 49.83 -63.12
C LYS A 2 -12.76 50.29 -61.91
N LYS A 3 -13.48 50.83 -60.89
CA LYS A 3 -12.88 51.11 -59.58
C LYS A 3 -12.65 49.81 -58.81
N TYR A 4 -11.40 49.44 -58.62
CA TYR A 4 -11.01 48.29 -57.74
C TYR A 4 -11.16 48.69 -56.25
N ASN A 5 -11.94 47.92 -55.57
CA ASN A 5 -12.25 48.14 -54.19
C ASN A 5 -11.13 47.48 -53.28
N VAL A 6 -10.13 48.27 -52.84
CA VAL A 6 -8.91 47.81 -52.13
C VAL A 6 -9.18 47.58 -50.65
N ASN A 7 -10.39 47.86 -50.14
CA ASN A 7 -10.67 47.83 -48.69
C ASN A 7 -11.06 46.45 -48.11
N SER A 8 -11.33 45.43 -48.95
CA SER A 8 -11.81 44.14 -48.43
C SER A 8 -10.72 43.18 -47.97
N SER A 9 -9.47 43.37 -48.40
CA SER A 9 -8.35 42.49 -48.01
C SER A 9 -7.77 42.82 -46.65
N ARG A 10 -7.73 44.09 -46.25
CA ARG A 10 -7.23 44.54 -44.95
C ARG A 10 -8.17 44.16 -43.82
N ALA A 11 -9.50 44.25 -44.03
CA ALA A 11 -10.48 43.85 -43.03
C ALA A 11 -10.44 42.34 -42.75
N ARG A 12 -10.25 41.48 -43.76
CA ARG A 12 -10.10 40.03 -43.60
C ARG A 12 -8.83 39.65 -42.84
N SER A 13 -7.73 40.34 -43.08
CA SER A 13 -6.46 40.11 -42.37
C SER A 13 -6.55 40.48 -40.89
N VAL A 14 -7.20 41.58 -40.55
CA VAL A 14 -7.39 42.04 -39.15
C VAL A 14 -8.31 41.09 -38.39
N VAL A 15 -9.41 40.64 -39.00
CA VAL A 15 -10.34 39.66 -38.39
C VAL A 15 -9.63 38.33 -38.11
N SER A 16 -8.82 37.83 -39.06
CA SER A 16 -8.04 36.59 -38.86
C SER A 16 -7.02 36.73 -37.71
N TRP A 17 -6.37 37.87 -37.57
CA TRP A 17 -5.42 38.13 -36.48
C TRP A 17 -6.10 38.19 -35.11
N VAL A 18 -7.26 38.83 -35.02
CA VAL A 18 -8.06 38.91 -33.80
C VAL A 18 -8.57 37.53 -33.41
N LEU A 19 -9.04 36.72 -34.35
CA LEU A 19 -9.46 35.35 -34.10
C LEU A 19 -8.30 34.47 -33.58
N SER A 20 -7.11 34.57 -34.15
CA SER A 20 -5.93 33.84 -33.68
C SER A 20 -5.54 34.23 -32.27
N LEU A 21 -5.57 35.52 -31.93
CA LEU A 21 -5.28 36.01 -30.58
C LEU A 21 -6.31 35.51 -29.55
N LEU A 22 -7.59 35.48 -29.92
CA LEU A 22 -8.65 34.93 -29.06
C LEU A 22 -8.49 33.44 -28.82
N MET A 23 -8.09 32.65 -29.82
CA MET A 23 -7.82 31.23 -29.67
C MET A 23 -6.62 30.98 -28.79
N ILE A 24 -5.54 31.74 -28.90
CA ILE A 24 -4.36 31.64 -28.03
C ILE A 24 -4.73 32.01 -26.58
N ALA A 25 -5.48 33.10 -26.37
CA ALA A 25 -5.93 33.51 -25.07
C ALA A 25 -6.84 32.45 -24.38
N ALA A 26 -7.76 31.85 -25.17
CA ALA A 26 -8.60 30.74 -24.67
C ALA A 26 -7.76 29.51 -24.35
N GLY A 27 -6.76 29.18 -25.15
CA GLY A 27 -5.84 28.06 -24.89
C GLY A 27 -5.01 28.25 -23.60
N VAL A 28 -4.48 29.47 -23.42
CA VAL A 28 -3.74 29.83 -22.21
C VAL A 28 -4.65 29.80 -20.97
N ALA A 29 -5.88 30.29 -21.08
CA ALA A 29 -6.86 30.25 -19.99
C ALA A 29 -7.24 28.82 -19.61
N LEU A 30 -7.39 27.90 -20.58
CA LEU A 30 -7.64 26.48 -20.32
C LEU A 30 -6.44 25.80 -19.64
N ILE A 31 -5.23 26.07 -20.08
CA ILE A 31 -4.02 25.57 -19.45
C ILE A 31 -3.88 26.12 -18.02
N ALA A 32 -4.09 27.42 -17.85
CA ALA A 32 -4.05 28.04 -16.51
C ALA A 32 -5.14 27.49 -15.60
N SER A 33 -6.36 27.25 -16.08
CA SER A 33 -7.43 26.66 -15.27
C SER A 33 -7.13 25.20 -14.90
N PHE A 34 -6.48 24.43 -15.77
CA PHE A 34 -6.01 23.08 -15.45
C PHE A 34 -4.97 23.09 -14.32
N PHE A 35 -4.01 24.01 -14.38
CA PHE A 35 -3.01 24.16 -13.30
C PHE A 35 -3.59 24.76 -12.01
N LEU A 36 -4.59 25.65 -12.08
CA LEU A 36 -5.28 26.19 -10.92
C LEU A 36 -6.24 25.16 -10.29
N ALA A 37 -7.01 24.44 -11.10
CA ALA A 37 -7.90 23.39 -10.61
C ALA A 37 -7.11 22.25 -9.95
N GLY A 38 -5.96 21.86 -10.53
CA GLY A 38 -5.05 20.90 -9.91
C GLY A 38 -4.43 21.37 -8.58
N ARG A 39 -4.43 22.68 -8.31
CA ARG A 39 -3.98 23.24 -7.01
C ARG A 39 -5.11 23.38 -5.99
N LEU A 40 -6.36 23.42 -6.43
CA LEU A 40 -7.51 23.54 -5.53
C LEU A 40 -8.03 22.18 -5.03
N ASP A 41 -7.62 21.08 -5.70
CA ASP A 41 -7.92 19.72 -5.25
C ASP A 41 -6.81 19.13 -4.36
N SER A 42 -5.88 19.99 -3.92
CA SER A 42 -4.86 19.67 -2.93
C SER A 42 -5.42 19.79 -1.51
N THR A 43 -6.58 19.18 -1.24
CA THR A 43 -6.92 18.74 0.10
C THR A 43 -6.09 17.49 0.37
N ALA A 44 -4.86 17.73 0.84
CA ALA A 44 -4.06 16.87 1.70
C ALA A 44 -4.10 15.36 1.37
N THR A 45 -3.67 14.97 0.18
CA THR A 45 -2.95 13.72 0.04
C THR A 45 -1.48 14.06 0.21
N ASN A 46 -0.90 13.72 1.35
CA ASN A 46 0.54 13.77 1.55
C ASN A 46 1.18 13.08 0.36
N SER A 47 1.89 13.84 -0.47
CA SER A 47 2.54 13.36 -1.69
C SER A 47 3.70 12.38 -1.42
N ASP A 48 3.93 12.04 -0.15
CA ASP A 48 4.99 11.16 0.31
C ASP A 48 4.51 9.71 0.55
N ASN A 49 3.20 9.42 0.37
CA ASN A 49 2.66 8.07 0.60
C ASN A 49 2.02 7.51 -0.69
N PRO A 50 2.80 6.79 -1.53
CA PRO A 50 2.30 6.24 -2.79
C PRO A 50 1.15 5.25 -2.56
N GLY A 51 0.00 5.54 -3.20
CA GLY A 51 -1.19 4.68 -3.12
C GLY A 51 -1.99 4.79 -1.82
N GLY A 52 -1.79 5.87 -1.00
CA GLY A 52 -2.61 6.11 0.18
C GLY A 52 -2.50 4.99 1.23
N PHE A 53 -1.28 4.47 1.46
CA PHE A 53 -1.04 3.44 2.46
C PHE A 53 -1.62 3.85 3.82
N ASN A 54 -2.43 3.01 4.40
CA ASN A 54 -2.99 3.20 5.73
C ASN A 54 -3.27 1.83 6.36
N VAL A 55 -2.89 1.67 7.60
CA VAL A 55 -3.17 0.48 8.42
C VAL A 55 -4.15 0.85 9.52
N PRO A 56 -4.89 -0.13 10.08
CA PRO A 56 -5.76 0.11 11.23
C PRO A 56 -4.99 0.77 12.38
N LYS A 57 -5.56 1.82 12.96
CA LYS A 57 -4.99 2.47 14.14
C LYS A 57 -5.35 1.64 15.37
N LEU A 58 -4.39 0.85 15.84
CA LEU A 58 -4.53 0.14 17.10
C LEU A 58 -4.41 1.13 18.26
N GLN A 59 -5.35 1.06 19.20
CA GLN A 59 -5.17 1.73 20.48
C GLN A 59 -4.17 0.88 21.26
N THR A 60 -2.93 1.34 21.32
CA THR A 60 -1.89 0.71 22.13
C THR A 60 -2.30 0.86 23.58
N SER A 61 -2.98 -0.12 24.13
CA SER A 61 -3.03 -0.28 25.59
C SER A 61 -1.61 -0.66 26.03
N PRO A 62 -1.00 0.05 26.99
CA PRO A 62 0.32 -0.30 27.50
C PRO A 62 0.21 -1.51 28.43
N ASN A 63 -0.22 -2.63 27.90
CA ASN A 63 -0.21 -3.90 28.62
C ASN A 63 0.91 -4.77 28.01
N GLU A 64 2.16 -4.30 28.16
CA GLU A 64 3.38 -5.05 27.82
C GLU A 64 3.65 -6.22 28.81
N ASN A 65 2.62 -6.84 29.35
CA ASN A 65 2.76 -8.02 30.19
C ASN A 65 2.43 -9.32 29.45
N THR A 66 2.69 -9.39 28.16
CA THR A 66 2.88 -10.69 27.53
C THR A 66 4.33 -11.09 27.73
N SER A 67 4.54 -12.07 28.57
CA SER A 67 5.81 -12.79 28.77
C SER A 67 6.17 -13.46 27.45
N SER A 68 6.66 -12.68 26.48
CA SER A 68 6.97 -13.25 25.17
C SER A 68 8.22 -14.11 25.29
N THR A 69 8.02 -15.42 25.25
CA THR A 69 9.08 -16.43 25.15
C THR A 69 9.84 -16.37 23.83
N GLY A 70 9.48 -15.45 22.94
CA GLY A 70 10.07 -15.28 21.62
C GLY A 70 11.42 -14.58 21.59
N PRO A 71 12.04 -14.48 20.39
CA PRO A 71 13.34 -13.85 20.19
C PRO A 71 13.33 -12.38 20.62
N LYS A 72 14.52 -11.89 21.03
CA LYS A 72 14.71 -10.46 21.35
C LYS A 72 14.55 -9.58 20.12
N ASP A 73 15.13 -10.02 18.99
CA ASP A 73 14.90 -9.42 17.70
C ASP A 73 13.50 -9.82 17.20
N LYS A 74 12.68 -8.83 16.94
CA LYS A 74 11.28 -9.00 16.50
C LYS A 74 11.12 -8.97 14.98
N THR A 75 12.21 -8.83 14.23
CA THR A 75 12.20 -8.92 12.77
C THR A 75 11.77 -10.32 12.35
N LEU A 76 10.82 -10.37 11.44
CA LEU A 76 10.37 -11.60 10.80
C LEU A 76 10.92 -11.66 9.37
N VAL A 77 11.11 -12.87 8.85
CA VAL A 77 11.42 -13.10 7.44
C VAL A 77 10.20 -13.71 6.77
N LEU A 78 9.69 -13.05 5.72
CA LEU A 78 8.47 -13.46 5.01
C LEU A 78 8.79 -14.06 3.66
N THR A 79 8.11 -15.17 3.33
CA THR A 79 8.09 -15.76 2.00
C THR A 79 6.66 -16.13 1.63
N VAL A 80 6.19 -15.68 0.47
CA VAL A 80 4.86 -15.98 -0.07
C VAL A 80 5.03 -16.54 -1.49
N PRO A 81 5.07 -17.86 -1.69
CA PRO A 81 5.39 -18.48 -2.99
C PRO A 81 4.43 -18.09 -4.13
N ALA A 82 3.19 -17.74 -3.81
CA ALA A 82 2.22 -17.25 -4.80
C ALA A 82 2.51 -15.80 -5.27
N MET A 83 3.43 -15.10 -4.61
CA MET A 83 3.83 -13.72 -4.96
C MET A 83 5.25 -13.69 -5.52
N ALA A 84 5.43 -13.08 -6.69
CA ALA A 84 6.72 -13.10 -7.40
C ALA A 84 7.86 -12.32 -6.68
N ARG A 85 7.53 -11.48 -5.69
CA ARG A 85 8.46 -10.49 -5.11
C ARG A 85 8.63 -10.60 -3.59
N ILE A 86 8.08 -11.63 -2.97
CA ILE A 86 8.19 -11.85 -1.52
C ILE A 86 8.89 -13.20 -1.27
N GLU A 87 10.21 -13.15 -1.21
CA GLU A 87 11.04 -14.31 -0.99
C GLU A 87 12.19 -13.99 0.00
N ASN A 88 12.05 -14.43 1.24
CA ASN A 88 12.99 -14.18 2.34
C ASN A 88 13.20 -12.68 2.65
N ASP A 89 12.10 -11.91 2.61
CA ASP A 89 12.13 -10.48 2.90
C ASP A 89 12.07 -10.20 4.39
N ASP A 90 12.95 -9.31 4.88
CA ASP A 90 12.96 -8.85 6.26
C ASP A 90 11.78 -7.90 6.52
N ILE A 91 11.01 -8.21 7.56
CA ILE A 91 9.79 -7.49 7.96
C ILE A 91 10.01 -6.93 9.36
N PRO A 92 10.34 -5.64 9.49
CA PRO A 92 10.55 -5.00 10.79
C PRO A 92 9.24 -4.85 11.57
N TYR A 93 9.31 -4.99 12.89
CA TYR A 93 8.20 -4.72 13.81
C TYR A 93 8.17 -3.24 14.15
N THR A 94 7.23 -2.50 13.56
CA THR A 94 7.16 -1.05 13.70
C THR A 94 5.73 -0.51 13.51
N THR A 95 5.57 0.80 13.66
CA THR A 95 4.27 1.48 13.50
C THR A 95 3.90 1.64 12.02
N GLY A 96 2.60 1.72 11.74
CA GLY A 96 2.08 2.00 10.39
C GLY A 96 2.41 3.40 9.84
N THR A 97 3.05 4.25 10.65
CA THR A 97 3.50 5.60 10.26
C THR A 97 5.01 5.70 10.09
N ASP A 98 5.72 4.59 10.14
CA ASP A 98 7.16 4.54 9.91
C ASP A 98 7.44 4.55 8.39
N GLU A 99 7.49 5.74 7.82
CA GLU A 99 7.69 5.96 6.38
C GLU A 99 9.04 5.40 5.89
N GLU A 100 10.08 5.42 6.73
CA GLU A 100 11.39 4.86 6.36
C GLU A 100 11.32 3.34 6.23
N ALA A 101 10.71 2.66 7.19
CA ALA A 101 10.51 1.21 7.13
C ALA A 101 9.62 0.82 5.94
N LEU A 102 8.52 1.55 5.72
CA LEU A 102 7.60 1.34 4.59
C LEU A 102 8.23 1.57 3.22
N LYS A 103 9.32 2.31 3.16
CA LYS A 103 10.09 2.57 1.94
C LYS A 103 11.21 1.57 1.71
N THR A 104 11.93 1.22 2.77
CA THR A 104 13.17 0.43 2.71
C THR A 104 12.95 -1.07 2.85
N HIS A 105 11.74 -1.53 3.24
CA HIS A 105 11.40 -2.94 3.36
C HIS A 105 10.20 -3.29 2.47
N ALA A 106 10.04 -4.57 2.19
CA ALA A 106 8.91 -5.10 1.41
C ALA A 106 7.55 -4.83 2.08
N ALA A 107 7.53 -4.94 3.41
CA ALA A 107 6.36 -4.73 4.27
C ALA A 107 6.81 -4.44 5.71
N ILE A 108 5.86 -4.16 6.60
CA ILE A 108 6.07 -4.03 8.04
C ILE A 108 5.20 -5.02 8.81
N HIS A 109 5.67 -5.50 9.95
CA HIS A 109 4.85 -6.13 10.98
C HIS A 109 4.31 -5.04 11.91
N LEU A 110 3.00 -4.89 11.95
CA LEU A 110 2.34 -3.78 12.64
C LEU A 110 2.51 -3.91 14.16
N GLN A 111 3.10 -2.90 14.76
CA GLN A 111 3.27 -2.81 16.20
C GLN A 111 1.92 -2.86 16.94
N GLY A 112 1.87 -3.66 18.00
CA GLY A 112 0.65 -3.89 18.79
C GLY A 112 -0.16 -5.11 18.32
N THR A 113 0.27 -5.82 17.27
CA THR A 113 -0.29 -7.11 16.86
C THR A 113 0.57 -8.27 17.40
N GLY A 114 0.05 -9.51 17.36
CA GLY A 114 0.69 -10.69 17.91
C GLY A 114 1.87 -11.21 17.11
N PHE A 115 2.50 -12.26 17.59
CA PHE A 115 3.67 -12.90 16.98
C PHE A 115 3.43 -14.37 16.63
N PRO A 116 4.21 -14.95 15.71
CA PRO A 116 4.05 -16.35 15.31
C PRO A 116 4.23 -17.37 16.46
N TRP A 117 4.94 -16.99 17.52
CA TRP A 117 5.21 -17.84 18.69
C TRP A 117 4.20 -17.68 19.83
N ASP A 118 3.19 -16.82 19.68
CA ASP A 118 2.11 -16.68 20.66
C ASP A 118 1.03 -17.74 20.40
N ASP A 119 0.39 -18.25 21.46
CA ASP A 119 -0.64 -19.28 21.33
C ASP A 119 -1.88 -18.79 20.58
N GLU A 120 -2.32 -17.57 20.89
CA GLU A 120 -3.38 -16.86 20.19
C GLU A 120 -2.85 -15.54 19.67
N ALA A 121 -2.84 -15.39 18.35
CA ALA A 121 -2.27 -14.20 17.71
C ALA A 121 -2.97 -13.84 16.43
N ASN A 122 -2.89 -12.56 16.06
CA ASN A 122 -3.00 -12.10 14.70
C ASN A 122 -1.70 -11.38 14.33
N VAL A 123 -0.85 -12.03 13.56
CA VAL A 123 0.40 -11.46 13.05
C VAL A 123 0.05 -10.59 11.85
N TYR A 124 0.03 -9.27 12.02
CA TYR A 124 -0.46 -8.38 10.99
C TYR A 124 0.68 -7.74 10.19
N ILE A 125 0.80 -8.12 8.92
CA ILE A 125 1.84 -7.65 8.01
C ILE A 125 1.21 -6.83 6.89
N ALA A 126 1.67 -5.59 6.74
CA ALA A 126 1.14 -4.67 5.74
C ALA A 126 2.24 -4.17 4.80
N GLY A 127 1.98 -4.23 3.50
CA GLY A 127 2.89 -3.78 2.46
C GLY A 127 2.19 -2.91 1.41
N HIS A 128 2.97 -2.08 0.72
CA HIS A 128 2.47 -1.27 -0.37
C HIS A 128 2.07 -2.11 -1.59
N ARG A 129 0.92 -1.76 -2.22
CA ARG A 129 0.58 -2.33 -3.52
C ARG A 129 1.51 -1.84 -4.61
N LEU A 130 1.73 -0.54 -4.68
CA LEU A 130 2.63 0.10 -5.64
C LEU A 130 4.03 0.35 -5.05
N GLY A 131 4.12 0.96 -3.86
CA GLY A 131 5.38 1.30 -3.20
C GLY A 131 6.14 2.44 -3.85
N TYR A 132 7.38 2.63 -3.40
CA TYR A 132 8.26 3.70 -3.87
C TYR A 132 9.19 3.19 -4.96
N PRO A 133 9.25 3.82 -6.15
CA PRO A 133 10.13 3.39 -7.23
C PRO A 133 11.62 3.31 -6.79
N ASN A 134 12.30 2.25 -7.22
CA ASN A 134 13.72 1.99 -6.91
C ASN A 134 14.02 1.74 -5.43
N THR A 135 13.04 1.30 -4.65
CA THR A 135 13.20 0.87 -3.26
C THR A 135 12.74 -0.58 -3.09
N GLN A 136 12.98 -1.17 -1.91
CA GLN A 136 12.53 -2.53 -1.61
C GLN A 136 11.01 -2.66 -1.55
N SER A 137 10.28 -1.57 -1.28
CA SER A 137 8.81 -1.59 -1.25
C SER A 137 8.16 -1.60 -2.64
N TRP A 138 8.93 -1.43 -3.74
CA TRP A 138 8.39 -1.30 -5.09
C TRP A 138 7.72 -2.57 -5.59
N LEU A 139 6.40 -2.54 -5.75
CA LEU A 139 5.56 -3.63 -6.26
C LEU A 139 5.64 -4.93 -5.44
N THR A 140 6.05 -4.89 -4.17
CA THR A 140 6.23 -6.10 -3.36
C THR A 140 4.93 -6.83 -3.10
N PHE A 141 3.84 -6.11 -2.80
CA PHE A 141 2.50 -6.68 -2.61
C PHE A 141 1.59 -6.53 -3.84
N TRP A 142 2.20 -6.33 -5.03
CA TRP A 142 1.44 -6.20 -6.28
C TRP A 142 0.56 -7.42 -6.56
N ASP A 143 1.10 -8.61 -6.33
CA ASP A 143 0.48 -9.90 -6.65
C ASP A 143 -0.33 -10.49 -5.47
N LEU A 144 -0.64 -9.73 -4.40
CA LEU A 144 -1.39 -10.27 -3.25
C LEU A 144 -2.78 -10.82 -3.65
N ASN A 145 -3.36 -10.35 -4.74
CA ASN A 145 -4.61 -10.88 -5.28
C ASN A 145 -4.49 -12.28 -5.90
N GLU A 146 -3.28 -12.75 -6.18
CA GLU A 146 -3.04 -14.12 -6.68
C GLU A 146 -3.00 -15.14 -5.54
N VAL A 147 -2.86 -14.67 -4.29
CA VAL A 147 -2.85 -15.54 -3.11
C VAL A 147 -4.27 -16.00 -2.80
N GLY A 148 -4.50 -17.29 -2.87
CA GLY A 148 -5.80 -17.94 -2.70
C GLY A 148 -5.89 -18.90 -1.51
N VAL A 149 -7.12 -19.34 -1.21
CA VAL A 149 -7.36 -20.33 -0.14
C VAL A 149 -6.59 -21.61 -0.42
N GLY A 150 -5.84 -22.10 0.57
CA GLY A 150 -4.98 -23.28 0.49
C GLY A 150 -3.51 -22.98 0.22
N ASP A 151 -3.17 -21.77 -0.24
CA ASP A 151 -1.78 -21.35 -0.44
C ASP A 151 -1.03 -21.29 0.89
N LYS A 152 0.30 -21.47 0.81
CA LYS A 152 1.19 -21.44 1.96
C LYS A 152 1.92 -20.10 2.05
N ILE A 153 2.06 -19.62 3.28
CA ILE A 153 2.84 -18.46 3.64
C ILE A 153 3.84 -18.92 4.69
N TYR A 154 5.08 -18.52 4.55
CA TYR A 154 6.15 -18.88 5.48
C TYR A 154 6.66 -17.65 6.20
N VAL A 155 6.75 -17.76 7.52
CA VAL A 155 7.37 -16.75 8.38
C VAL A 155 8.49 -17.42 9.15
N THR A 156 9.64 -16.78 9.21
CA THR A 156 10.78 -17.27 10.02
C THR A 156 11.14 -16.20 11.06
N ASP A 157 11.34 -16.59 12.30
CA ASP A 157 11.77 -15.68 13.35
C ASP A 157 13.31 -15.55 13.42
N ALA A 158 13.81 -14.64 14.25
CA ALA A 158 15.24 -14.39 14.40
C ALA A 158 16.02 -15.57 15.02
N ASN A 159 15.35 -16.55 15.64
CA ASN A 159 15.96 -17.80 16.10
C ASN A 159 16.04 -18.86 15.01
N GLY A 160 15.44 -18.60 13.84
CA GLY A 160 15.37 -19.52 12.71
C GLY A 160 14.24 -20.53 12.81
N THR A 161 13.25 -20.32 13.70
CA THR A 161 12.02 -21.11 13.72
C THR A 161 11.15 -20.71 12.54
N LYS A 162 10.73 -21.70 11.74
CA LYS A 162 9.88 -21.52 10.58
C LYS A 162 8.43 -21.85 10.92
N TYR A 163 7.54 -20.92 10.69
CA TYR A 163 6.10 -21.02 10.85
C TYR A 163 5.44 -21.11 9.49
N THR A 164 4.59 -22.12 9.28
CA THR A 164 3.85 -22.33 8.03
C THR A 164 2.38 -21.99 8.25
N TYR A 165 1.90 -21.01 7.54
CA TYR A 165 0.51 -20.62 7.53
C TYR A 165 -0.18 -21.11 6.27
N THR A 166 -1.47 -21.46 6.38
CA THR A 166 -2.31 -21.83 5.26
C THR A 166 -3.45 -20.83 5.11
N VAL A 167 -3.58 -20.26 3.94
CA VAL A 167 -4.64 -19.28 3.64
C VAL A 167 -6.01 -19.92 3.78
N PHE A 168 -6.91 -19.30 4.52
CA PHE A 168 -8.29 -19.75 4.68
C PHE A 168 -9.32 -18.72 4.21
N LYS A 169 -8.93 -17.45 4.05
CA LYS A 169 -9.87 -16.38 3.71
C LYS A 169 -9.17 -15.22 2.98
N THR A 170 -9.86 -14.67 1.98
CA THR A 170 -9.51 -13.40 1.35
C THR A 170 -10.73 -12.48 1.37
N LEU A 171 -10.54 -11.18 1.62
CA LEU A 171 -11.63 -10.20 1.63
C LEU A 171 -11.12 -8.81 1.25
N ILE A 172 -12.07 -7.94 0.93
CA ILE A 172 -11.82 -6.51 0.73
C ILE A 172 -12.53 -5.76 1.85
N ASP A 173 -11.82 -4.81 2.48
CA ASP A 173 -12.30 -4.09 3.63
C ASP A 173 -11.96 -2.60 3.57
N ASN A 174 -12.55 -1.80 4.47
CA ASN A 174 -12.25 -0.38 4.55
C ASN A 174 -10.98 -0.14 5.37
N PRO A 175 -10.22 0.92 5.07
CA PRO A 175 -8.97 1.23 5.77
C PRO A 175 -9.13 1.51 7.27
N SER A 176 -10.34 1.88 7.70
CA SER A 176 -10.67 2.20 9.10
C SER A 176 -11.08 0.99 9.92
N ASP A 177 -11.33 -0.15 9.28
CA ASP A 177 -11.89 -1.30 9.97
C ASP A 177 -10.78 -2.06 10.72
N THR A 178 -10.92 -2.16 12.03
CA THR A 178 -9.91 -2.75 12.93
C THR A 178 -10.13 -4.23 13.18
N HIS A 179 -11.32 -4.77 12.87
CA HIS A 179 -11.65 -6.18 13.15
C HIS A 179 -10.68 -7.17 12.46
N VAL A 180 -10.05 -6.76 11.34
CA VAL A 180 -9.05 -7.57 10.65
C VAL A 180 -7.74 -7.73 11.42
N THR A 181 -7.54 -6.96 12.50
CA THR A 181 -6.38 -7.07 13.39
C THR A 181 -6.68 -7.84 14.68
N GLU A 182 -7.95 -8.18 14.91
CA GLU A 182 -8.37 -8.91 16.10
C GLU A 182 -7.87 -10.36 16.08
N THR A 183 -7.65 -10.93 17.26
CA THR A 183 -7.32 -12.35 17.40
C THR A 183 -8.58 -13.20 17.29
N GLU A 184 -8.44 -14.42 16.77
CA GLU A 184 -9.48 -15.45 16.83
C GLU A 184 -9.18 -16.42 17.96
N PRO A 185 -10.16 -16.70 18.87
CA PRO A 185 -9.91 -17.60 20.00
C PRO A 185 -9.39 -18.98 19.58
N GLY A 186 -8.29 -19.41 20.20
CA GLY A 186 -7.67 -20.71 19.94
C GLY A 186 -6.87 -20.78 18.65
N LYS A 187 -6.63 -19.65 17.97
CA LYS A 187 -5.89 -19.63 16.70
C LYS A 187 -4.72 -18.66 16.72
N ASN A 188 -3.65 -19.04 16.02
CA ASN A 188 -2.62 -18.13 15.60
C ASN A 188 -2.83 -17.89 14.08
N ILE A 189 -3.17 -16.66 13.71
CA ILE A 189 -3.44 -16.26 12.33
C ILE A 189 -2.40 -15.24 11.86
N LEU A 190 -2.15 -15.25 10.56
CA LEU A 190 -1.36 -14.24 9.86
C LEU A 190 -2.28 -13.50 8.90
N THR A 191 -2.28 -12.19 8.99
CA THR A 191 -3.02 -11.30 8.10
C THR A 191 -2.05 -10.51 7.23
N LEU A 192 -2.15 -10.66 5.90
CA LEU A 192 -1.45 -9.81 4.94
C LEU A 192 -2.41 -8.72 4.43
N GLN A 193 -1.95 -7.47 4.38
CA GLN A 193 -2.72 -6.34 3.88
C GLN A 193 -1.99 -5.57 2.79
N THR A 194 -2.73 -5.16 1.76
CA THR A 194 -2.33 -4.12 0.81
C THR A 194 -3.52 -3.29 0.35
N CYS A 195 -3.26 -2.22 -0.42
CA CYS A 195 -4.34 -1.42 -1.02
C CYS A 195 -4.98 -2.13 -2.21
N THR A 196 -6.27 -1.86 -2.47
CA THR A 196 -6.94 -2.31 -3.70
C THR A 196 -6.55 -1.46 -4.91
N LEU A 197 -6.73 -1.99 -6.12
CA LEU A 197 -6.62 -1.25 -7.38
C LEU A 197 -8.01 -0.98 -7.95
N PRO A 198 -8.19 0.07 -8.76
CA PRO A 198 -7.19 1.06 -9.22
C PRO A 198 -7.07 2.30 -8.33
N ASP A 199 -7.98 2.50 -7.38
CA ASP A 199 -8.16 3.77 -6.67
C ASP A 199 -7.60 3.77 -5.23
N TYR A 200 -7.05 2.65 -4.77
CA TYR A 200 -6.43 2.46 -3.44
C TYR A 200 -7.34 2.77 -2.23
N LYS A 201 -8.65 2.82 -2.44
CA LYS A 201 -9.61 3.23 -1.41
C LYS A 201 -9.88 2.16 -0.37
N GLN A 202 -9.76 0.90 -0.75
CA GLN A 202 -10.01 -0.24 0.13
C GLN A 202 -8.72 -1.02 0.38
N ARG A 203 -8.83 -2.05 1.21
CA ARG A 203 -7.74 -2.96 1.57
C ARG A 203 -8.06 -4.37 1.11
N LEU A 204 -7.13 -4.96 0.40
CA LEU A 204 -7.13 -6.39 0.14
C LEU A 204 -6.45 -7.08 1.32
N ILE A 205 -7.18 -7.99 1.93
CA ILE A 205 -6.79 -8.74 3.12
C ILE A 205 -6.72 -10.22 2.76
N VAL A 206 -5.63 -10.87 3.16
CA VAL A 206 -5.46 -12.32 3.09
C VAL A 206 -5.22 -12.82 4.50
N GLN A 207 -6.07 -13.73 5.00
CA GLN A 207 -5.93 -14.35 6.31
C GLN A 207 -5.57 -15.82 6.18
N SER A 208 -4.60 -16.23 6.98
CA SER A 208 -4.07 -17.59 7.02
C SER A 208 -3.90 -18.07 8.45
N GLU A 209 -4.05 -19.36 8.70
CA GLU A 209 -3.94 -19.98 10.02
C GLU A 209 -2.63 -20.79 10.11
N LEU A 210 -1.97 -20.74 11.26
CA LEU A 210 -0.76 -21.50 11.55
C LEU A 210 -1.05 -23.01 11.48
N THR A 211 -0.33 -23.73 10.63
CA THR A 211 -0.54 -25.16 10.38
C THR A 211 0.67 -26.02 10.70
N ASP A 212 1.86 -25.44 10.79
CA ASP A 212 3.09 -26.16 11.13
C ASP A 212 4.14 -25.22 11.73
N THR A 213 4.97 -25.74 12.63
CA THR A 213 6.10 -25.01 13.22
C THR A 213 7.32 -25.90 13.25
N GLN A 214 8.41 -25.45 12.64
CA GLN A 214 9.68 -26.17 12.56
C GLN A 214 10.79 -25.35 13.25
N THR A 215 11.24 -25.82 14.38
CA THR A 215 12.40 -25.23 15.07
C THR A 215 13.69 -25.65 14.36
N LYS A 216 14.63 -24.71 14.22
CA LYS A 216 15.95 -25.00 13.71
C LYS A 216 16.64 -25.99 14.64
N SER A 217 16.94 -27.20 14.15
CA SER A 217 17.77 -28.17 14.91
C SER A 217 19.16 -27.56 15.14
N ALA A 218 19.62 -27.63 16.39
CA ALA A 218 20.94 -27.14 16.78
C ALA A 218 22.05 -27.99 16.14
#